data_2a9fc998389fa706a0cebec9ee7e4ee5
#
_entry.id   2a9fc998389fa706a0cebec9ee7e4ee5
#
_cell.length_a   1.000
_cell.length_b   1.000
_cell.length_c   1.000
_cell.angle_alpha   90.00
_cell.angle_beta   90.00
_cell.angle_gamma   90.00
#
_symmetry.space_group_name_H-M   'P 1'
#
loop_
_entity.id
_entity.type
_entity.pdbx_description
1 polymer ?
#
loop_
_entity_poly.entity_id
_entity_poly.type
_entity_poly.pdbx_seq_one_letter_code
_entity_poly.pdbx_strand_id
1 'polypeptide(L)'
;MIKSGPRGPASRSVKRLKINEVEQVRRADFGKEACCELDTRADTCCAGTNCRPIFYTGQQCAVQGFHDDFAPVPNVPVATVATTWSDPLTGKGYILIIHETLYFGNTLDHSLINPNQLRHYGIIVHDNPYELDPNRTMGI
;
A
#
# COMPACT_ATOMS: atom_id res chain seq x y z
N MET A 1 -4.91 13.33 -14.12
CA MET A 1 -5.38 12.02 -14.65
C MET A 1 -4.17 11.17 -14.97
N ILE A 2 -3.77 10.30 -14.06
CA ILE A 2 -2.61 9.44 -14.25
C ILE A 2 -3.10 8.26 -15.10
N LYS A 3 -2.58 8.13 -16.30
CA LYS A 3 -2.91 7.01 -17.17
C LYS A 3 -2.24 5.76 -16.61
N SER A 4 -3.04 4.79 -16.20
CA SER A 4 -2.53 3.46 -15.90
C SER A 4 -1.73 2.95 -17.11
N GLY A 5 -0.46 2.59 -16.89
CA GLY A 5 0.32 1.92 -17.91
C GLY A 5 -0.37 0.65 -18.43
N PRO A 6 0.06 0.08 -19.56
CA PRO A 6 -0.60 -1.07 -20.15
C PRO A 6 -0.64 -2.19 -19.13
N ARG A 7 -1.87 -2.59 -18.77
CA ARG A 7 -2.11 -3.70 -17.86
C ARG A 7 -1.60 -4.97 -18.52
N GLY A 8 -0.43 -5.42 -18.09
CA GLY A 8 0.04 -6.74 -18.50
C GLY A 8 -0.94 -7.83 -18.04
N PRO A 9 -0.99 -8.98 -18.73
CA PRO A 9 -1.91 -10.08 -18.39
C PRO A 9 -1.75 -10.60 -16.95
N ALA A 10 -0.63 -10.33 -16.29
CA ALA A 10 -0.37 -10.70 -14.89
C ALA A 10 -1.21 -9.93 -13.86
N SER A 11 -1.78 -8.77 -14.20
CA SER A 11 -2.60 -7.98 -13.28
C SER A 11 -4.02 -8.53 -13.06
N ARG A 12 -4.41 -9.56 -13.81
CA ARG A 12 -5.78 -10.07 -13.81
C ARG A 12 -6.05 -11.26 -12.89
N SER A 13 -5.05 -11.84 -12.30
CA SER A 13 -5.23 -12.95 -11.37
C SER A 13 -4.36 -12.79 -10.13
N VAL A 14 -4.86 -12.06 -9.15
CA VAL A 14 -4.33 -12.17 -7.79
C VAL A 14 -4.65 -13.58 -7.32
N LYS A 15 -3.69 -14.49 -7.46
CA LYS A 15 -3.83 -15.82 -6.90
C LYS A 15 -3.72 -15.69 -5.39
N ARG A 16 -4.67 -16.29 -4.69
CA ARG A 16 -4.56 -16.45 -3.23
C ARG A 16 -3.34 -17.31 -2.94
N LEU A 17 -2.37 -16.74 -2.26
CA LEU A 17 -1.24 -17.50 -1.75
C LEU A 17 -1.58 -18.03 -0.36
N LYS A 18 -1.09 -19.22 -0.05
CA LYS A 18 -1.15 -19.72 1.32
C LYS A 18 -0.22 -18.85 2.19
N ILE A 19 -0.76 -18.31 3.27
CA ILE A 19 -0.08 -17.37 4.16
C ILE A 19 1.29 -17.85 4.61
N ASN A 20 1.41 -19.14 4.91
CA ASN A 20 2.62 -19.72 5.48
C ASN A 20 3.83 -19.61 4.53
N GLU A 21 3.61 -19.67 3.22
CA GLU A 21 4.70 -19.54 2.23
C GLU A 21 5.21 -18.09 2.16
N VAL A 22 4.30 -17.13 2.27
CA VAL A 22 4.64 -15.70 2.20
C VAL A 22 5.25 -15.21 3.50
N GLU A 23 4.78 -15.67 4.67
CA GLU A 23 5.37 -15.33 5.96
C GLU A 23 6.81 -15.83 6.11
N GLN A 24 7.11 -17.04 5.65
CA GLN A 24 8.47 -17.57 5.70
C GLN A 24 9.46 -16.75 4.89
N VAL A 25 9.09 -16.31 3.70
CA VAL A 25 9.94 -15.47 2.85
C VAL A 25 10.14 -14.09 3.49
N ARG A 26 9.11 -13.53 4.12
CA ARG A 26 9.20 -12.21 4.76
C ARG A 26 10.06 -12.19 6.02
N ARG A 27 9.91 -13.17 6.89
CA ARG A 27 10.68 -13.25 8.14
C ARG A 27 12.17 -13.42 7.89
N ALA A 28 12.54 -14.03 6.79
CA ALA A 28 13.95 -14.14 6.38
C ALA A 28 14.54 -12.82 5.89
N ASP A 29 13.70 -11.95 5.28
CA ASP A 29 14.17 -10.72 4.62
C ASP A 29 14.07 -9.46 5.49
N PHE A 30 13.18 -9.43 6.49
CA PHE A 30 12.88 -8.22 7.26
C PHE A 30 12.91 -8.50 8.77
N GLY A 31 13.96 -8.07 9.43
CA GLY A 31 14.13 -8.20 10.87
C GLY A 31 13.16 -7.37 11.75
N LYS A 32 12.22 -6.63 11.16
CA LYS A 32 11.16 -5.88 11.83
C LYS A 32 9.82 -6.16 11.16
N GLU A 33 8.77 -6.29 11.96
CA GLU A 33 7.40 -6.30 11.45
C GLU A 33 7.07 -4.91 10.87
N ALA A 34 7.07 -4.81 9.55
CA ALA A 34 6.59 -3.63 8.86
C ALA A 34 5.11 -3.83 8.51
N CYS A 35 4.29 -2.80 8.73
CA CYS A 35 2.86 -2.82 8.49
C CYS A 35 2.43 -1.78 7.46
N CYS A 36 1.18 -1.88 7.02
CA CYS A 36 0.49 -0.83 6.29
C CYS A 36 -0.43 -0.10 7.27
N GLU A 37 -0.35 1.22 7.28
CA GLU A 37 -1.21 2.09 8.07
C GLU A 37 -2.17 2.82 7.15
N LEU A 38 -3.43 2.93 7.57
CA LEU A 38 -4.42 3.74 6.87
C LEU A 38 -4.21 5.20 7.25
N ASP A 39 -3.82 6.03 6.28
CA ASP A 39 -3.55 7.45 6.51
C ASP A 39 -4.46 8.33 5.63
N THR A 40 -5.42 8.99 6.28
CA THR A 40 -6.36 9.90 5.63
C THR A 40 -5.74 11.25 5.28
N ARG A 41 -4.55 11.57 5.79
CA ARG A 41 -3.85 12.84 5.55
C ARG A 41 -2.82 12.75 4.44
N ALA A 42 -2.45 11.55 4.03
CA ALA A 42 -1.60 11.37 2.86
C ALA A 42 -2.41 11.68 1.58
N ASP A 43 -1.80 12.35 0.62
CA ASP A 43 -2.44 12.63 -0.67
C ASP A 43 -2.46 11.40 -1.57
N THR A 44 -1.52 10.49 -1.38
CA THR A 44 -1.38 9.24 -2.11
C THR A 44 -0.75 8.17 -1.25
N CYS A 45 -0.84 6.91 -1.67
CA CYS A 45 -0.18 5.81 -0.98
C CYS A 45 1.35 5.96 -1.03
N CYS A 46 2.01 5.62 0.09
CA CYS A 46 3.46 5.59 0.22
C CYS A 46 3.90 4.17 0.58
N ALA A 47 4.77 3.58 -0.22
CA ALA A 47 5.24 2.22 -0.03
C ALA A 47 6.61 2.19 0.64
N GLY A 48 6.68 1.51 1.75
CA GLY A 48 7.88 1.29 2.55
C GLY A 48 8.48 -0.10 2.39
N THR A 49 9.21 -0.53 3.41
CA THR A 49 9.99 -1.79 3.43
C THR A 49 9.14 -3.04 3.23
N ASN A 50 7.86 -3.00 3.62
CA ASN A 50 6.93 -4.13 3.48
C ASN A 50 6.36 -4.30 2.07
N CYS A 51 6.69 -3.40 1.15
CA CYS A 51 6.24 -3.46 -0.23
C CYS A 51 7.39 -3.82 -1.18
N ARG A 52 7.05 -4.52 -2.26
CA ARG A 52 7.97 -4.83 -3.36
C ARG A 52 7.50 -4.12 -4.63
N PRO A 53 8.36 -3.38 -5.34
CA PRO A 53 7.99 -2.79 -6.60
C PRO A 53 7.87 -3.90 -7.66
N ILE A 54 6.74 -3.86 -8.40
CA ILE A 54 6.47 -4.76 -9.53
C ILE A 54 6.77 -4.03 -10.83
N PHE A 55 6.44 -2.74 -10.86
CA PHE A 55 6.54 -1.92 -12.06
C PHE A 55 6.79 -0.46 -11.69
N TYR A 56 7.77 0.16 -12.34
CA TYR A 56 8.02 1.60 -12.23
C TYR A 56 7.38 2.33 -13.40
N THR A 57 6.62 3.39 -13.11
CA THR A 57 5.94 4.18 -14.15
C THR A 57 6.88 5.05 -14.98
N GLY A 58 8.10 5.27 -14.50
CA GLY A 58 9.04 6.24 -15.04
C GLY A 58 8.82 7.68 -14.53
N GLN A 59 7.76 7.90 -13.75
CA GLN A 59 7.49 9.19 -13.12
C GLN A 59 8.17 9.27 -11.75
N GLN A 60 8.52 10.50 -11.36
CA GLN A 60 9.08 10.83 -10.05
C GLN A 60 8.39 12.07 -9.51
N CYS A 61 8.27 12.14 -8.18
CA CYS A 61 7.69 13.28 -7.48
C CYS A 61 8.66 13.81 -6.43
N ALA A 62 8.61 15.09 -6.17
CA ALA A 62 9.15 15.65 -4.93
C ALA A 62 8.07 15.56 -3.85
N VAL A 63 8.42 15.01 -2.71
CA VAL A 63 7.49 14.85 -1.58
C VAL A 63 7.89 15.83 -0.49
N GLN A 64 6.97 16.70 -0.13
CA GLN A 64 7.16 17.67 0.95
C GLN A 64 6.29 17.24 2.14
N GLY A 65 6.86 17.30 3.34
CA GLY A 65 6.10 17.17 4.57
C GLY A 65 5.13 18.35 4.76
N PHE A 66 4.17 18.18 5.64
CA PHE A 66 3.14 19.20 5.92
C PHE A 66 3.69 20.46 6.63
N HIS A 67 4.96 20.46 7.03
CA HIS A 67 5.62 21.60 7.66
C HIS A 67 6.80 22.08 6.79
N ASP A 68 6.93 23.40 6.63
CA ASP A 68 7.92 24.01 5.74
C ASP A 68 9.37 23.79 6.19
N ASP A 69 9.59 23.45 7.47
CA ASP A 69 10.92 23.14 8.01
C ASP A 69 11.45 21.77 7.57
N PHE A 70 10.62 20.92 7.01
CA PHE A 70 11.07 19.64 6.47
C PHE A 70 11.57 19.80 5.04
N ALA A 71 12.83 19.45 4.82
CA ALA A 71 13.39 19.44 3.48
C ALA A 71 12.62 18.47 2.58
N PRO A 72 12.22 18.87 1.36
CA PRO A 72 11.58 17.98 0.43
C PRO A 72 12.45 16.77 0.10
N VAL A 73 11.83 15.60 0.00
CA VAL A 73 12.48 14.40 -0.53
C VAL A 73 12.31 14.42 -2.06
N PRO A 74 13.38 14.68 -2.83
CA PRO A 74 13.27 14.77 -4.27
C PRO A 74 13.28 13.39 -4.93
N ASN A 75 12.75 13.31 -6.15
CA ASN A 75 12.91 12.16 -7.04
C ASN A 75 12.36 10.83 -6.49
N VAL A 76 11.29 10.88 -5.68
CA VAL A 76 10.62 9.67 -5.22
C VAL A 76 9.93 9.01 -6.41
N PRO A 77 10.27 7.76 -6.77
CA PRO A 77 9.68 7.11 -7.92
C PRO A 77 8.23 6.71 -7.66
N VAL A 78 7.41 6.80 -8.71
CA VAL A 78 6.05 6.29 -8.72
C VAL A 78 6.05 4.87 -9.27
N ALA A 79 5.52 3.93 -8.49
CA ALA A 79 5.55 2.52 -8.82
C ALA A 79 4.21 1.82 -8.53
N THR A 80 4.00 0.69 -9.19
CA THR A 80 3.05 -0.32 -8.74
C THR A 80 3.80 -1.28 -7.83
N VAL A 81 3.28 -1.49 -6.64
CA VAL A 81 3.90 -2.32 -5.61
C VAL A 81 3.00 -3.47 -5.20
N ALA A 82 3.60 -4.52 -4.65
CA ALA A 82 2.90 -5.61 -4.00
C ALA A 82 3.28 -5.73 -2.54
N THR A 83 2.31 -6.04 -1.71
CA THR A 83 2.51 -6.45 -0.32
C THR A 83 1.54 -7.56 0.03
N THR A 84 1.71 -8.18 1.18
CA THR A 84 0.82 -9.25 1.65
C THR A 84 0.02 -8.78 2.83
N TRP A 85 -1.21 -9.25 2.89
CA TRP A 85 -2.09 -9.07 4.02
C TRP A 85 -2.76 -10.38 4.40
N SER A 86 -2.87 -10.63 5.69
CA SER A 86 -3.54 -11.80 6.24
C SER A 86 -4.82 -11.35 6.92
N ASP A 87 -5.93 -11.90 6.49
CA ASP A 87 -7.21 -11.67 7.15
C ASP A 87 -7.19 -12.35 8.54
N PRO A 88 -7.26 -11.58 9.62
CA PRO A 88 -7.17 -12.12 10.98
C PRO A 88 -8.37 -12.99 11.36
N LEU A 89 -9.52 -12.83 10.70
CA LEU A 89 -10.74 -13.58 11.01
C LEU A 89 -10.75 -14.95 10.32
N THR A 90 -10.30 -14.99 9.07
CA THR A 90 -10.38 -16.22 8.26
C THR A 90 -9.05 -16.92 8.08
N GLY A 91 -7.96 -16.27 8.46
CA GLY A 91 -6.59 -16.76 8.24
C GLY A 91 -6.18 -16.80 6.75
N LYS A 92 -6.94 -16.20 5.85
CA LYS A 92 -6.63 -16.19 4.42
C LYS A 92 -5.60 -15.12 4.10
N GLY A 93 -4.64 -15.46 3.24
CA GLY A 93 -3.65 -14.53 2.71
C GLY A 93 -4.08 -13.93 1.39
N TYR A 94 -3.75 -12.65 1.23
CA TYR A 94 -3.98 -11.88 0.04
C TYR A 94 -2.69 -11.20 -0.38
N ILE A 95 -2.50 -11.04 -1.69
CA ILE A 95 -1.52 -10.10 -2.22
C ILE A 95 -2.28 -8.83 -2.57
N LEU A 96 -1.88 -7.73 -1.94
CA LEU A 96 -2.36 -6.40 -2.27
C LEU A 96 -1.44 -5.82 -3.34
N ILE A 97 -2.03 -5.41 -4.46
CA ILE A 97 -1.33 -4.68 -5.52
C ILE A 97 -1.82 -3.25 -5.47
N ILE A 98 -0.91 -2.33 -5.20
CA ILE A 98 -1.21 -0.91 -5.05
C ILE A 98 -0.56 -0.18 -6.21
N HIS A 99 -1.38 0.45 -7.04
CA HIS A 99 -0.93 1.22 -8.19
C HIS A 99 -0.61 2.67 -7.78
N GLU A 100 0.27 3.30 -8.56
CA GLU A 100 0.57 4.73 -8.46
C GLU A 100 0.99 5.15 -7.05
N THR A 101 1.86 4.37 -6.46
CA THR A 101 2.35 4.54 -5.10
C THR A 101 3.72 5.20 -5.12
N LEU A 102 3.95 6.14 -4.23
CA LEU A 102 5.28 6.70 -3.99
C LEU A 102 6.15 5.64 -3.30
N TYR A 103 7.20 5.19 -3.98
CA TYR A 103 8.03 4.10 -3.47
C TYR A 103 9.26 4.63 -2.75
N PHE A 104 9.27 4.51 -1.44
CA PHE A 104 10.36 4.91 -0.55
C PHE A 104 11.32 3.75 -0.22
N GLY A 105 10.88 2.51 -0.43
CA GLY A 105 11.69 1.33 -0.11
C GLY A 105 12.14 1.31 1.35
N ASN A 106 13.44 1.13 1.56
CA ASN A 106 14.00 0.98 2.91
C ASN A 106 14.09 2.28 3.72
N THR A 107 13.72 3.42 3.15
CA THR A 107 13.72 4.71 3.86
C THR A 107 12.42 4.98 4.61
N LEU A 108 11.40 4.15 4.42
CA LEU A 108 10.12 4.22 5.11
C LEU A 108 9.83 2.86 5.76
N ASP A 109 9.76 2.80 7.08
CA ASP A 109 9.56 1.56 7.83
C ASP A 109 8.18 0.95 7.63
N HIS A 110 7.14 1.79 7.52
CA HIS A 110 5.74 1.39 7.34
C HIS A 110 5.20 1.98 6.03
N SER A 111 4.27 1.28 5.41
CA SER A 111 3.58 1.84 4.24
C SER A 111 2.33 2.59 4.67
N LEU A 112 2.06 3.71 4.02
CA LEU A 112 0.87 4.53 4.24
C LEU A 112 -0.11 4.28 3.11
N ILE A 113 -1.31 3.90 3.46
CA ILE A 113 -2.40 3.61 2.51
C ILE A 113 -3.41 4.74 2.56
N ASN A 114 -3.55 5.45 1.45
CA ASN A 114 -4.55 6.49 1.33
C ASN A 114 -5.93 5.89 1.03
N PRO A 115 -6.94 6.08 1.90
CA PRO A 115 -8.26 5.51 1.71
C PRO A 115 -8.97 6.05 0.48
N ASN A 116 -8.73 7.30 0.09
CA ASN A 116 -9.35 7.88 -1.10
C ASN A 116 -8.78 7.28 -2.38
N GLN A 117 -7.50 6.95 -2.40
CA GLN A 117 -6.91 6.23 -3.52
C GLN A 117 -7.49 4.82 -3.65
N LEU A 118 -7.70 4.12 -2.54
CA LEU A 118 -8.38 2.82 -2.55
C LEU A 118 -9.80 2.93 -3.10
N ARG A 119 -10.57 3.93 -2.66
CA ARG A 119 -11.93 4.19 -3.16
C ARG A 119 -11.95 4.50 -4.66
N HIS A 120 -10.93 5.23 -5.14
CA HIS A 120 -10.79 5.50 -6.57
C HIS A 120 -10.66 4.21 -7.40
N TYR A 121 -10.05 3.18 -6.85
CA TYR A 121 -9.95 1.85 -7.45
C TYR A 121 -11.11 0.92 -7.11
N GLY A 122 -12.19 1.43 -6.51
CA GLY A 122 -13.42 0.69 -6.24
C GLY A 122 -13.36 -0.19 -4.98
N ILE A 123 -12.39 0.04 -4.10
CA ILE A 123 -12.30 -0.66 -2.82
C ILE A 123 -13.14 0.07 -1.77
N ILE A 124 -13.99 -0.67 -1.08
CA ILE A 124 -14.79 -0.11 0.01
C ILE A 124 -13.90 0.03 1.24
N VAL A 125 -13.86 1.24 1.81
CA VAL A 125 -13.10 1.55 3.01
C VAL A 125 -14.04 2.11 4.06
N HIS A 126 -14.10 1.45 5.21
CA HIS A 126 -14.89 1.85 6.38
C HIS A 126 -13.97 2.56 7.39
N ASP A 127 -13.79 3.85 7.24
CA ASP A 127 -12.94 4.69 8.08
C ASP A 127 -13.72 5.81 8.81
N ASN A 128 -15.05 5.78 8.75
CA ASN A 128 -15.89 6.76 9.43
C ASN A 128 -16.21 6.29 10.86
N PRO A 129 -15.62 6.92 11.91
CA PRO A 129 -15.88 6.54 13.29
C PRO A 129 -17.30 6.90 13.77
N TYR A 130 -18.04 7.69 13.01
CA TYR A 130 -19.39 8.13 13.33
C TYR A 130 -20.50 7.27 12.71
N GLU A 131 -20.16 6.27 11.92
CA GLU A 131 -21.14 5.27 11.50
C GLU A 131 -21.49 4.41 12.71
N LEU A 132 -22.68 4.67 13.29
CA LEU A 132 -23.20 4.01 14.48
C LEU A 132 -23.74 2.59 14.23
N ASP A 133 -23.21 1.87 13.28
CA ASP A 133 -23.53 0.46 13.11
C ASP A 133 -22.62 -0.37 14.02
N PRO A 134 -23.16 -0.95 15.12
CA PRO A 134 -22.36 -1.73 16.07
C PRO A 134 -21.75 -3.01 15.47
N ASN A 135 -22.20 -3.42 14.29
CA ASN A 135 -21.70 -4.59 13.57
C ASN A 135 -20.63 -4.24 12.51
N ARG A 136 -20.34 -2.95 12.30
CA ARG A 136 -19.29 -2.51 11.37
C ARG A 136 -17.99 -2.29 12.12
N THR A 137 -16.96 -2.95 11.67
CA THR A 137 -15.58 -2.65 12.06
C THR A 137 -14.97 -1.66 11.07
N MET A 138 -14.13 -0.74 11.56
CA MET A 138 -13.29 0.08 10.67
C MET A 138 -12.29 -0.82 9.97
N GLY A 139 -12.17 -0.67 8.65
CA GLY A 139 -11.25 -1.49 7.87
C GLY A 139 -11.45 -1.36 6.36
N ILE A 140 -10.77 -2.21 5.69
CA ILE A 140 -10.76 -2.36 4.23
C ILE A 140 -11.43 -3.68 3.85
#